data_c09b4ca92882acee53640a029c064751
#
_entry.id   c09b4ca92882acee53640a029c064751
#
_cell.length_a   1.000
_cell.length_b   1.000
_cell.length_c   1.000
_cell.angle_alpha   90.00
_cell.angle_beta   90.00
_cell.angle_gamma   90.00
#
_symmetry.space_group_name_H-M   'P 1'
#
loop_
_entity.id
_entity.type
_entity.pdbx_description
1 polymer ?
#
loop_
_entity_poly.entity_id
_entity_poly.type
_entity_poly.pdbx_seq_one_letter_code
_entity_poly.pdbx_strand_id
1 'polypeptide(L)'
;MARRKHPHDPHISNGKLAEWLIFLSRHRFPGLCRLYSAYLNCDLGMALPCSVFLPHPFGIVVSSGVKFGEDVVIGHQVTIGNRGGVMAAPKIGNRVYIGAGAKILGPVTIGDDVIIGANAVVTKDIPARATVVGANRILK
;
A
#
# COMPACT_ATOMS: atom_id res chain seq x y z
N MET A 1 -22.97 0.30 -0.58
CA MET A 1 -21.82 -0.52 -1.02
C MET A 1 -21.52 -1.53 0.09
N ALA A 2 -21.51 -2.83 -0.21
CA ALA A 2 -21.15 -3.84 0.78
C ALA A 2 -19.64 -3.72 1.08
N ARG A 3 -19.25 -3.80 2.37
CA ARG A 3 -17.83 -3.79 2.74
C ARG A 3 -17.13 -5.00 2.14
N ARG A 4 -16.13 -4.78 1.30
CA ARG A 4 -15.29 -5.86 0.80
C ARG A 4 -14.43 -6.38 1.95
N LYS A 5 -14.50 -7.69 2.20
CA LYS A 5 -13.66 -8.37 3.19
C LYS A 5 -12.45 -8.99 2.50
N HIS A 6 -11.33 -9.04 3.21
CA HIS A 6 -10.13 -9.70 2.70
C HIS A 6 -10.40 -11.22 2.57
N PRO A 7 -10.04 -11.87 1.44
CA PRO A 7 -10.41 -13.26 1.20
C PRO A 7 -9.79 -14.25 2.19
N HIS A 8 -8.63 -13.94 2.73
CA HIS A 8 -7.90 -14.81 3.66
C HIS A 8 -7.93 -14.34 5.12
N ASP A 9 -8.47 -13.15 5.40
CA ASP A 9 -8.67 -12.63 6.75
C ASP A 9 -9.97 -11.83 6.83
N PRO A 10 -11.06 -12.42 7.34
CA PRO A 10 -12.37 -11.77 7.41
C PRO A 10 -12.42 -10.56 8.36
N HIS A 11 -11.42 -10.39 9.24
CA HIS A 11 -11.31 -9.22 10.10
C HIS A 11 -10.76 -8.00 9.35
N ILE A 12 -10.08 -8.20 8.22
CA ILE A 12 -9.60 -7.12 7.37
C ILE A 12 -10.69 -6.73 6.38
N SER A 13 -11.13 -5.49 6.44
CA SER A 13 -12.11 -4.93 5.52
C SER A 13 -11.85 -3.45 5.31
N ASN A 14 -12.24 -2.95 4.12
CA ASN A 14 -12.26 -1.53 3.88
C ASN A 14 -13.43 -0.88 4.65
N GLY A 15 -13.12 0.15 5.44
CA GLY A 15 -14.12 1.04 5.99
C GLY A 15 -14.63 2.03 4.93
N LYS A 16 -15.70 2.78 5.23
CA LYS A 16 -16.27 3.78 4.32
C LYS A 16 -15.23 4.79 3.80
N LEU A 17 -14.32 5.23 4.67
CA LEU A 17 -13.25 6.17 4.29
C LEU A 17 -12.32 5.59 3.23
N ALA A 18 -11.93 4.33 3.36
CA ALA A 18 -11.08 3.64 2.40
C ALA A 18 -11.78 3.41 1.06
N GLU A 19 -13.04 2.99 1.10
CA GLU A 19 -13.84 2.79 -0.12
C GLU A 19 -13.99 4.10 -0.90
N TRP A 20 -14.26 5.23 -0.22
CA TRP A 20 -14.33 6.54 -0.84
C TRP A 20 -12.98 6.99 -1.40
N LEU A 21 -11.87 6.75 -0.70
CA LEU A 21 -10.54 7.11 -1.19
C LEU A 21 -10.19 6.35 -2.48
N ILE A 22 -10.42 5.03 -2.49
CA ILE A 22 -10.20 4.18 -3.66
C ILE A 22 -11.12 4.62 -4.81
N PHE A 23 -12.40 4.83 -4.54
CA PHE A 23 -13.36 5.28 -5.53
C PHE A 23 -12.96 6.60 -6.18
N LEU A 24 -12.65 7.63 -5.39
CA LEU A 24 -12.29 8.95 -5.88
C LEU A 24 -10.95 8.94 -6.64
N SER A 25 -9.99 8.10 -6.22
CA SER A 25 -8.72 7.96 -6.92
C SER A 25 -8.88 7.41 -8.34
N ARG A 26 -9.94 6.63 -8.60
CA ARG A 26 -10.23 5.98 -9.89
C ARG A 26 -11.13 6.79 -10.82
N HIS A 27 -12.09 7.52 -10.28
CA HIS A 27 -13.17 8.16 -11.06
C HIS A 27 -12.89 9.59 -11.51
N ARG A 28 -11.61 9.98 -11.66
CA ARG A 28 -11.18 11.27 -12.27
C ARG A 28 -11.96 12.51 -11.78
N PHE A 29 -12.29 12.59 -10.50
CA PHE A 29 -12.69 13.83 -9.84
C PHE A 29 -11.49 14.48 -9.15
N PRO A 30 -10.57 15.12 -9.91
CA PRO A 30 -9.25 15.47 -9.38
C PRO A 30 -9.34 16.42 -8.18
N GLY A 31 -10.23 17.39 -8.22
CA GLY A 31 -10.42 18.34 -7.13
C GLY A 31 -10.94 17.67 -5.86
N LEU A 32 -11.97 16.83 -5.98
CA LEU A 32 -12.57 16.13 -4.84
C LEU A 32 -11.62 15.05 -4.28
N CYS A 33 -10.91 14.34 -5.15
CA CYS A 33 -9.89 13.38 -4.73
C CYS A 33 -8.78 14.07 -3.93
N ARG A 34 -8.26 15.21 -4.42
CA ARG A 34 -7.22 15.98 -3.70
C ARG A 34 -7.70 16.47 -2.34
N LEU A 35 -8.91 17.01 -2.26
CA LEU A 35 -9.49 17.46 -1.01
C LEU A 35 -9.65 16.32 -0.01
N TYR A 36 -10.16 15.18 -0.46
CA TYR A 36 -10.35 14.01 0.37
C TYR A 36 -9.02 13.36 0.80
N SER A 37 -8.05 13.30 -0.11
CA SER A 37 -6.69 12.84 0.21
C SER A 37 -6.01 13.78 1.22
N ALA A 38 -6.18 15.09 1.08
CA ALA A 38 -5.67 16.06 2.06
C ALA A 38 -6.32 15.88 3.43
N TYR A 39 -7.63 15.63 3.50
CA TYR A 39 -8.32 15.33 4.76
C TYR A 39 -7.77 14.08 5.46
N LEU A 40 -7.41 13.05 4.70
CA LEU A 40 -6.80 11.81 5.22
C LEU A 40 -5.28 11.91 5.36
N ASN A 41 -4.69 13.05 5.02
CA ASN A 41 -3.23 13.24 4.95
C ASN A 41 -2.54 12.20 4.06
N CYS A 42 -3.18 11.83 2.94
CA CYS A 42 -2.68 10.87 1.97
C CYS A 42 -2.17 11.58 0.72
N ASP A 43 -1.11 11.04 0.10
CA ASP A 43 -0.63 11.46 -1.21
C ASP A 43 -0.61 10.26 -2.16
N LEU A 44 -1.55 10.23 -3.08
CA LEU A 44 -1.73 9.16 -4.04
C LEU A 44 -1.34 9.64 -5.44
N GLY A 45 -0.14 9.32 -5.86
CA GLY A 45 0.35 9.60 -7.21
C GLY A 45 -0.29 8.75 -8.31
N MET A 46 -1.18 7.82 -7.93
CA MET A 46 -1.88 6.93 -8.85
C MET A 46 -3.26 6.50 -8.32
N ALA A 47 -4.09 5.99 -9.23
CA ALA A 47 -5.33 5.33 -8.83
C ALA A 47 -5.05 3.99 -8.15
N LEU A 48 -5.58 3.79 -6.95
CA LEU A 48 -5.43 2.52 -6.24
C LEU A 48 -6.30 1.43 -6.86
N PRO A 49 -5.79 0.19 -6.99
CA PRO A 49 -6.62 -0.95 -7.38
C PRO A 49 -7.75 -1.19 -6.38
N CYS A 50 -8.91 -1.65 -6.86
CA CYS A 50 -10.02 -2.00 -5.97
C CYS A 50 -9.75 -3.26 -5.12
N SER A 51 -8.70 -4.02 -5.45
CA SER A 51 -8.23 -5.18 -4.67
C SER A 51 -7.38 -4.79 -3.46
N VAL A 52 -7.03 -3.51 -3.30
CA VAL A 52 -6.27 -3.04 -2.14
C VAL A 52 -7.18 -2.86 -0.92
N PHE A 53 -6.69 -3.27 0.23
CA PHE A 53 -7.33 -3.08 1.52
C PHE A 53 -6.59 -2.02 2.35
N LEU A 54 -7.34 -1.03 2.84
CA LEU A 54 -6.86 0.08 3.65
C LEU A 54 -7.65 0.11 4.97
N PRO A 55 -7.30 -0.71 5.96
CA PRO A 55 -8.05 -0.74 7.23
C PRO A 55 -8.13 0.63 7.90
N HIS A 56 -7.07 1.40 7.82
CA HIS A 56 -6.95 2.75 8.37
C HIS A 56 -6.27 3.68 7.34
N PRO A 57 -7.03 4.34 6.45
CA PRO A 57 -6.48 5.09 5.32
C PRO A 57 -5.94 6.48 5.69
N PHE A 58 -5.00 6.55 6.61
CA PHE A 58 -4.41 7.82 7.06
C PHE A 58 -2.91 7.86 6.80
N GLY A 59 -2.43 8.98 6.27
CA GLY A 59 -1.01 9.25 6.06
C GLY A 59 -0.33 8.32 5.05
N ILE A 60 -1.08 7.75 4.12
CA ILE A 60 -0.56 6.84 3.11
C ILE A 60 -0.01 7.63 1.92
N VAL A 61 1.22 7.34 1.56
CA VAL A 61 1.89 7.94 0.39
C VAL A 61 2.23 6.84 -0.62
N VAL A 62 1.72 6.98 -1.84
CA VAL A 62 1.99 6.05 -2.95
C VAL A 62 2.43 6.83 -4.18
N SER A 63 3.65 6.65 -4.61
CA SER A 63 4.18 7.30 -5.83
C SER A 63 3.51 6.76 -7.09
N SER A 64 3.52 7.57 -8.14
CA SER A 64 3.14 7.12 -9.48
C SER A 64 4.03 5.97 -9.95
N GLY A 65 3.45 5.04 -10.72
CA GLY A 65 4.19 3.90 -11.29
C GLY A 65 4.34 2.68 -10.38
N VAL A 66 3.91 2.74 -9.11
CA VAL A 66 3.84 1.55 -8.25
C VAL A 66 2.88 0.53 -8.85
N LYS A 67 3.30 -0.73 -8.90
CA LYS A 67 2.46 -1.84 -9.37
C LYS A 67 2.02 -2.67 -8.19
N PHE A 68 0.71 -2.93 -8.10
CA PHE A 68 0.13 -3.78 -7.07
C PHE A 68 -0.42 -5.06 -7.68
N GLY A 69 -0.19 -6.18 -7.00
CA GLY A 69 -0.94 -7.40 -7.18
C GLY A 69 -2.32 -7.33 -6.51
N GLU A 70 -2.95 -8.46 -6.35
CA GLU A 70 -4.27 -8.58 -5.73
C GLU A 70 -4.19 -8.75 -4.21
N ASP A 71 -5.24 -8.31 -3.52
CA ASP A 71 -5.47 -8.51 -2.08
C ASP A 71 -4.31 -7.99 -1.19
N VAL A 72 -3.74 -6.85 -1.58
CA VAL A 72 -2.70 -6.18 -0.80
C VAL A 72 -3.32 -5.38 0.34
N VAL A 73 -2.81 -5.58 1.54
CA VAL A 73 -3.23 -4.82 2.75
C VAL A 73 -2.19 -3.75 3.05
N ILE A 74 -2.62 -2.50 3.19
CA ILE A 74 -1.74 -1.36 3.49
C ILE A 74 -2.20 -0.70 4.80
N GLY A 75 -1.33 -0.73 5.80
CA GLY A 75 -1.54 -0.02 7.06
C GLY A 75 -1.45 1.50 6.92
N HIS A 76 -1.81 2.22 7.97
CA HIS A 76 -1.67 3.68 8.00
C HIS A 76 -0.19 4.13 7.97
N GLN A 77 0.06 5.36 7.54
CA GLN A 77 1.39 5.98 7.46
C GLN A 77 2.43 5.19 6.64
N VAL A 78 1.97 4.31 5.76
CA VAL A 78 2.84 3.58 4.83
C VAL A 78 3.29 4.50 3.70
N THR A 79 4.56 4.39 3.32
CA THR A 79 5.10 5.06 2.13
C THR A 79 5.59 4.01 1.14
N ILE A 80 5.09 4.07 -0.09
CA ILE A 80 5.54 3.22 -1.20
C ILE A 80 5.97 4.15 -2.32
N GLY A 81 7.25 4.21 -2.61
CA GLY A 81 7.71 5.23 -3.56
C GLY A 81 9.12 5.05 -4.10
N ASN A 82 9.50 6.02 -4.87
CA ASN A 82 10.81 6.09 -5.48
C ASN A 82 11.88 6.36 -4.41
N ARG A 83 13.09 5.91 -4.69
CA ARG A 83 14.28 6.26 -3.91
C ARG A 83 15.02 7.37 -4.64
N GLY A 84 15.43 8.43 -3.94
CA GLY A 84 16.01 9.64 -4.46
C GLY A 84 16.83 9.48 -5.76
N GLY A 85 16.44 10.19 -6.80
CA GLY A 85 17.09 10.18 -8.13
C GLY A 85 16.74 8.98 -9.04
N VAL A 86 16.08 7.93 -8.53
CA VAL A 86 15.68 6.77 -9.33
C VAL A 86 14.17 6.81 -9.58
N MET A 87 13.77 6.98 -10.84
CA MET A 87 12.36 7.09 -11.24
C MET A 87 11.61 5.75 -11.28
N ALA A 88 12.26 4.64 -10.94
CA ALA A 88 11.62 3.34 -10.94
C ALA A 88 10.91 3.08 -9.61
N ALA A 89 9.64 2.69 -9.69
CA ALA A 89 8.76 2.46 -8.55
C ALA A 89 8.71 0.98 -8.14
N PRO A 90 8.35 0.70 -6.88
CA PRO A 90 8.18 -0.65 -6.37
C PRO A 90 7.14 -1.48 -7.14
N LYS A 91 7.37 -2.80 -7.16
CA LYS A 91 6.38 -3.80 -7.59
C LYS A 91 5.98 -4.64 -6.38
N ILE A 92 4.70 -4.67 -6.08
CA ILE A 92 4.14 -5.40 -4.93
C ILE A 92 3.37 -6.62 -5.47
N GLY A 93 3.70 -7.78 -4.98
CA GLY A 93 3.03 -9.04 -5.35
C GLY A 93 1.61 -9.16 -4.77
N ASN A 94 1.06 -10.37 -4.86
CA ASN A 94 -0.30 -10.66 -4.39
C ASN A 94 -0.29 -10.99 -2.89
N ARG A 95 -1.39 -10.69 -2.18
CA ARG A 95 -1.61 -11.03 -0.77
C ARG A 95 -0.49 -10.54 0.16
N VAL A 96 0.12 -9.40 -0.20
CA VAL A 96 1.15 -8.77 0.62
C VAL A 96 0.50 -7.98 1.75
N TYR A 97 0.99 -8.18 2.96
CA TYR A 97 0.61 -7.39 4.12
C TYR A 97 1.69 -6.36 4.43
N ILE A 98 1.32 -5.08 4.44
CA ILE A 98 2.22 -3.96 4.73
C ILE A 98 1.78 -3.32 6.04
N GLY A 99 2.57 -3.56 7.09
CA GLY A 99 2.32 -3.02 8.43
C GLY A 99 2.40 -1.50 8.49
N ALA A 100 1.75 -0.93 9.50
CA ALA A 100 1.69 0.51 9.70
C ALA A 100 3.08 1.16 9.76
N GLY A 101 3.22 2.33 9.15
CA GLY A 101 4.47 3.09 9.14
C GLY A 101 5.59 2.52 8.25
N ALA A 102 5.40 1.37 7.59
CA ALA A 102 6.43 0.78 6.74
C ALA A 102 6.79 1.68 5.55
N LYS A 103 8.05 1.62 5.11
CA LYS A 103 8.60 2.39 3.99
C LYS A 103 9.18 1.41 2.96
N ILE A 104 8.61 1.40 1.75
CA ILE A 104 9.09 0.58 0.63
C ILE A 104 9.61 1.54 -0.43
N LEU A 105 10.92 1.56 -0.62
CA LEU A 105 11.58 2.62 -1.36
C LEU A 105 12.50 2.09 -2.47
N GLY A 106 12.31 2.59 -3.69
CA GLY A 106 13.13 2.30 -4.85
C GLY A 106 12.60 1.19 -5.74
N PRO A 107 13.36 0.76 -6.74
CA PRO A 107 12.95 -0.23 -7.73
C PRO A 107 13.01 -1.66 -7.14
N VAL A 108 12.24 -1.89 -6.08
CA VAL A 108 12.21 -3.17 -5.39
C VAL A 108 11.02 -4.02 -5.83
N THR A 109 11.23 -5.33 -5.86
CA THR A 109 10.17 -6.31 -6.10
C THR A 109 9.87 -7.04 -4.79
N ILE A 110 8.61 -6.97 -4.37
CA ILE A 110 8.09 -7.71 -3.21
C ILE A 110 7.30 -8.91 -3.76
N GLY A 111 7.72 -10.11 -3.38
CA GLY A 111 7.06 -11.34 -3.81
C GLY A 111 5.67 -11.52 -3.20
N ASP A 112 4.97 -12.58 -3.63
CA ASP A 112 3.65 -12.92 -3.12
C ASP A 112 3.70 -13.39 -1.66
N ASP A 113 2.61 -13.20 -0.93
CA ASP A 113 2.46 -13.64 0.47
C ASP A 113 3.52 -13.09 1.43
N VAL A 114 4.11 -11.93 1.13
CA VAL A 114 5.09 -11.27 1.99
C VAL A 114 4.40 -10.51 3.12
N ILE A 115 4.98 -10.61 4.31
CA ILE A 115 4.57 -9.80 5.48
C ILE A 115 5.67 -8.76 5.75
N ILE A 116 5.32 -7.48 5.63
CA ILE A 116 6.19 -6.37 6.00
C ILE A 116 5.70 -5.84 7.36
N GLY A 117 6.55 -5.99 8.37
CA GLY A 117 6.25 -5.55 9.73
C GLY A 117 6.09 -4.03 9.85
N ALA A 118 5.44 -3.60 10.92
CA ALA A 118 5.28 -2.16 11.21
C ALA A 118 6.64 -1.45 11.29
N ASN A 119 6.69 -0.23 10.74
CA ASN A 119 7.89 0.61 10.66
C ASN A 119 9.10 -0.04 9.98
N ALA A 120 8.92 -1.14 9.24
CA ALA A 120 10.00 -1.73 8.47
C ALA A 120 10.40 -0.82 7.29
N VAL A 121 11.68 -0.79 6.97
CA VAL A 121 12.23 -0.08 5.82
C VAL A 121 12.76 -1.10 4.82
N VAL A 122 12.15 -1.13 3.64
CA VAL A 122 12.48 -2.06 2.56
C VAL A 122 13.09 -1.30 1.39
N THR A 123 14.33 -1.63 1.07
CA THR A 123 15.10 -1.02 -0.03
C THR A 123 15.77 -2.07 -0.92
N LYS A 124 15.41 -3.35 -0.75
CA LYS A 124 15.92 -4.51 -1.51
C LYS A 124 14.75 -5.42 -1.85
N ASP A 125 14.93 -6.25 -2.86
CA ASP A 125 13.95 -7.27 -3.25
C ASP A 125 13.69 -8.25 -2.11
N ILE A 126 12.42 -8.64 -1.97
CA ILE A 126 11.96 -9.56 -0.94
C ILE A 126 11.33 -10.78 -1.63
N PRO A 127 11.86 -12.00 -1.36
CA PRO A 127 11.30 -13.21 -1.94
C PRO A 127 9.90 -13.51 -1.37
N ALA A 128 9.11 -14.26 -2.14
CA ALA A 128 7.76 -14.65 -1.72
C ALA A 128 7.75 -15.39 -0.38
N ARG A 129 6.68 -15.22 0.39
CA ARG A 129 6.44 -15.83 1.70
C ARG A 129 7.43 -15.43 2.80
N ALA A 130 8.18 -14.38 2.59
CA ALA A 130 9.11 -13.86 3.60
C ALA A 130 8.43 -12.89 4.56
N THR A 131 8.95 -12.80 5.77
CA THR A 131 8.59 -11.76 6.73
C THR A 131 9.77 -10.81 6.90
N VAL A 132 9.51 -9.51 6.78
CA VAL A 132 10.53 -8.46 6.89
C VAL A 132 10.25 -7.59 8.10
N VAL A 133 11.28 -7.33 8.91
CA VAL A 133 11.20 -6.42 10.06
C VAL A 133 12.41 -5.48 10.08
N GLY A 134 12.24 -4.30 10.66
CA GLY A 134 13.30 -3.31 10.72
C GLY A 134 13.81 -2.89 9.34
N ALA A 135 15.11 -2.69 9.19
CA ALA A 135 15.72 -2.28 7.92
C ALA A 135 16.18 -3.51 7.11
N ASN A 136 15.38 -3.96 6.13
CA ASN A 136 15.67 -5.10 5.25
C ASN A 136 15.99 -6.43 5.97
N ARG A 137 15.56 -6.60 7.21
CA ARG A 137 15.79 -7.85 7.96
C ARG A 137 14.69 -8.86 7.63
N ILE A 138 15.05 -9.92 6.91
CA ILE A 138 14.16 -11.05 6.62
C ILE A 138 14.23 -12.03 7.81
N LEU A 139 13.07 -12.41 8.33
CA LEU A 139 12.92 -13.50 9.29
C LEU A 139 12.69 -14.81 8.51
N LYS A 140 13.40 -15.83 8.95
CA LYS A 140 13.21 -17.19 8.43
C LYS A 140 12.08 -17.88 9.18
#